data_02f6d62d1bfdb3923802cd5cd4ebf47b
#
_entry.id   02f6d62d1bfdb3923802cd5cd4ebf47b
#
_cell.length_a   1.000
_cell.length_b   1.000
_cell.length_c   1.000
_cell.angle_alpha   90.00
_cell.angle_beta   90.00
_cell.angle_gamma   90.00
#
_symmetry.space_group_name_H-M   'P 1'
#
loop_
_entity.id
_entity.type
_entity.pdbx_description
1 polymer ?
#
loop_
_entity_poly.entity_id
_entity_poly.type
_entity_poly.pdbx_seq_one_letter_code
_entity_poly.pdbx_strand_id
1 'polypeptide(L)'
;MKNIRKHIGFFWQENRQFFAILFCTVFFKSAIADLSSISGASMLPTLLDGDKVWVNKLAYDVKIPFTEISLTKLADPKQGDIVIVDSKIANKRLIKRIIGVPQDTIYMQNNALVINGVSVDYEILSSENNSTI
;
A
#
# COMPACT_ATOMS: atom_id res chain seq x y z
N MET A 1 34.58 -11.92 32.12
CA MET A 1 33.40 -12.22 31.28
C MET A 1 32.11 -12.58 32.04
N LYS A 2 32.14 -13.10 33.27
CA LYS A 2 30.94 -13.43 34.07
C LYS A 2 30.10 -12.21 34.54
N ASN A 3 30.74 -11.06 34.82
CA ASN A 3 30.04 -9.88 35.31
C ASN A 3 29.19 -9.15 34.27
N ILE A 4 29.62 -9.15 33.01
CA ILE A 4 28.86 -8.49 31.91
C ILE A 4 27.52 -9.19 31.68
N ARG A 5 27.47 -10.51 31.74
CA ARG A 5 26.23 -11.28 31.60
C ARG A 5 25.20 -11.03 32.69
N LYS A 6 25.64 -10.78 33.94
CA LYS A 6 24.75 -10.44 35.05
C LYS A 6 24.12 -9.04 34.88
N HIS A 7 24.91 -8.06 34.43
CA HIS A 7 24.39 -6.71 34.19
C HIS A 7 23.38 -6.65 33.00
N ILE A 8 23.62 -7.44 31.96
CA ILE A 8 22.67 -7.52 30.83
C ILE A 8 21.36 -8.20 31.29
N GLY A 9 21.42 -9.25 32.09
CA GLY A 9 20.23 -9.93 32.61
C GLY A 9 19.40 -9.05 33.53
N PHE A 10 20.03 -8.25 34.39
CA PHE A 10 19.36 -7.33 35.29
C PHE A 10 18.69 -6.17 34.51
N PHE A 11 19.39 -5.60 33.54
CA PHE A 11 18.85 -4.56 32.66
C PHE A 11 17.60 -5.04 31.89
N TRP A 12 17.61 -6.28 31.42
CA TRP A 12 16.47 -6.89 30.73
C TRP A 12 15.27 -7.14 31.65
N GLN A 13 15.50 -7.51 32.89
CA GLN A 13 14.42 -7.75 33.86
C GLN A 13 13.73 -6.46 34.29
N GLU A 14 14.47 -5.41 34.57
CA GLU A 14 13.90 -4.11 34.95
C GLU A 14 13.16 -3.41 33.80
N ASN A 15 13.65 -3.55 32.58
CA ASN A 15 13.08 -2.88 31.42
C ASN A 15 12.19 -3.78 30.54
N ARG A 16 11.82 -4.96 31.03
CA ARG A 16 11.01 -5.94 30.27
C ARG A 16 9.71 -5.34 29.71
N GLN A 17 9.04 -4.52 30.50
CA GLN A 17 7.80 -3.83 30.07
C GLN A 17 8.06 -2.81 28.96
N PHE A 18 9.15 -2.05 29.08
CA PHE A 18 9.55 -1.10 28.04
C PHE A 18 9.86 -1.80 26.71
N PHE A 19 10.63 -2.89 26.75
CA PHE A 19 10.93 -3.65 25.54
C PHE A 19 9.69 -4.33 24.95
N ALA A 20 8.77 -4.80 25.79
CA ALA A 20 7.49 -5.37 25.33
C ALA A 20 6.63 -4.33 24.61
N ILE A 21 6.50 -3.11 25.21
CA ILE A 21 5.75 -2.00 24.61
C ILE A 21 6.40 -1.57 23.28
N LEU A 22 7.72 -1.42 23.26
CA LEU A 22 8.46 -1.05 22.07
C LEU A 22 8.27 -2.09 20.95
N PHE A 23 8.41 -3.37 21.29
CA PHE A 23 8.20 -4.46 20.36
C PHE A 23 6.76 -4.48 19.81
N CYS A 24 5.75 -4.36 20.68
CA CYS A 24 4.35 -4.28 20.26
C CYS A 24 4.11 -3.08 19.33
N THR A 25 4.64 -1.91 19.65
CA THR A 25 4.47 -0.70 18.84
C THR A 25 5.08 -0.89 17.44
N VAL A 26 6.31 -1.40 17.36
CA VAL A 26 6.98 -1.64 16.08
C VAL A 26 6.25 -2.72 15.28
N PHE A 27 5.82 -3.79 15.96
CA PHE A 27 5.07 -4.89 15.36
C PHE A 27 3.74 -4.40 14.75
N PHE A 28 2.94 -3.67 15.55
CA PHE A 28 1.66 -3.13 15.07
C PHE A 28 1.84 -2.15 13.92
N LYS A 29 2.82 -1.25 14.02
CA LYS A 29 3.10 -0.31 12.94
C LYS A 29 3.51 -1.00 11.64
N SER A 30 4.31 -2.05 11.73
CA SER A 30 4.75 -2.82 10.56
C SER A 30 3.62 -3.64 9.91
N ALA A 31 2.69 -4.14 10.72
CA ALA A 31 1.65 -5.06 10.27
C ALA A 31 0.40 -4.37 9.71
N ILE A 32 0.03 -3.19 10.25
CA ILE A 32 -1.31 -2.63 10.02
C ILE A 32 -1.31 -1.53 8.98
N ALA A 33 -0.40 -0.57 9.09
CA ALA A 33 -0.43 0.63 8.26
C ALA A 33 0.98 1.10 7.87
N ASP A 34 1.05 1.71 6.70
CA ASP A 34 2.25 2.35 6.19
C ASP A 34 1.91 3.73 5.63
N LEU A 35 2.85 4.64 5.67
CA LEU A 35 2.74 5.95 5.05
C LEU A 35 3.62 5.95 3.81
N SER A 36 3.00 6.04 2.65
CA SER A 36 3.70 6.05 1.36
C SER A 36 3.56 7.41 0.68
N SER A 37 4.66 7.91 0.15
CA SER A 37 4.64 9.10 -0.71
C SER A 37 4.41 8.70 -2.16
N ILE A 38 3.61 9.49 -2.85
CA ILE A 38 3.27 9.30 -4.25
C ILE A 38 4.39 9.89 -5.11
N SER A 39 4.81 9.16 -6.12
CA SER A 39 5.72 9.62 -7.16
C SER A 39 5.12 9.41 -8.53
N GLY A 40 4.90 10.50 -9.26
CA GLY A 40 4.45 10.51 -10.65
C GLY A 40 3.00 10.89 -10.87
N ALA A 41 2.73 11.36 -12.06
CA ALA A 41 1.45 11.96 -12.49
C ALA A 41 0.39 10.95 -12.95
N SER A 42 0.63 9.63 -12.83
CA SER A 42 -0.26 8.60 -13.41
C SER A 42 -1.60 8.44 -12.70
N MET A 43 -1.80 9.11 -11.57
CA MET A 43 -3.03 9.08 -10.78
C MET A 43 -3.74 10.44 -10.72
N LEU A 44 -3.31 11.40 -11.53
CA LEU A 44 -4.00 12.67 -11.66
C LEU A 44 -5.42 12.45 -12.20
N PRO A 45 -6.41 13.26 -11.77
CA PRO A 45 -6.33 14.30 -10.74
C PRO A 45 -6.54 13.78 -9.33
N THR A 46 -6.74 12.47 -9.13
CA THR A 46 -7.10 11.86 -7.84
C THR A 46 -6.00 12.01 -6.80
N LEU A 47 -4.73 11.91 -7.22
CA LEU A 47 -3.56 11.97 -6.35
C LEU A 47 -2.47 12.81 -7.03
N LEU A 48 -1.90 13.74 -6.28
CA LEU A 48 -0.83 14.61 -6.73
C LEU A 48 0.55 14.03 -6.41
N ASP A 49 1.54 14.42 -7.21
CA ASP A 49 2.93 14.06 -6.92
C ASP A 49 3.38 14.71 -5.60
N GLY A 50 3.96 13.91 -4.73
CA GLY A 50 4.36 14.33 -3.37
C GLY A 50 3.32 14.13 -2.29
N ASP A 51 2.08 13.78 -2.62
CA ASP A 51 1.07 13.45 -1.62
C ASP A 51 1.49 12.26 -0.74
N LYS A 52 1.03 12.28 0.50
CA LYS A 52 1.22 11.18 1.45
C LYS A 52 -0.09 10.44 1.66
N VAL A 53 -0.07 9.15 1.38
CA VAL A 53 -1.24 8.28 1.54
C VAL A 53 -1.04 7.25 2.64
N TRP A 54 -2.09 7.02 3.41
CA TRP A 54 -2.14 5.93 4.36
C TRP A 54 -2.50 4.64 3.65
N VAL A 55 -1.64 3.66 3.76
CA VAL A 55 -1.81 2.34 3.17
C VAL A 55 -2.33 1.39 4.24
N ASN A 56 -3.53 0.88 4.06
CA ASN A 56 -4.08 -0.17 4.90
C ASN A 56 -3.55 -1.53 4.42
N LYS A 57 -2.57 -2.07 5.13
CA LYS A 57 -1.96 -3.37 4.81
C LYS A 57 -2.89 -4.56 5.06
N LEU A 58 -3.91 -4.38 5.88
CA LEU A 58 -4.90 -5.42 6.21
C LEU A 58 -6.11 -5.41 5.27
N ALA A 59 -6.12 -4.59 4.21
CA ALA A 59 -7.27 -4.47 3.33
C ALA A 59 -7.62 -5.79 2.63
N TYR A 60 -6.62 -6.57 2.22
CA TYR A 60 -6.82 -7.78 1.45
C TYR A 60 -6.29 -9.05 2.10
N ASP A 61 -5.20 -8.94 2.87
CA ASP A 61 -4.60 -10.08 3.54
C ASP A 61 -3.90 -9.69 4.85
N VAL A 62 -3.70 -10.67 5.71
CA VAL A 62 -2.86 -10.55 6.90
C VAL A 62 -1.49 -11.12 6.57
N LYS A 63 -0.47 -10.27 6.55
CA LYS A 63 0.92 -10.68 6.31
C LYS A 63 1.71 -10.78 7.61
N ILE A 64 2.68 -11.69 7.63
CA ILE A 64 3.66 -11.72 8.72
C ILE A 64 4.50 -10.44 8.63
N PRO A 65 4.63 -9.66 9.72
CA PRO A 65 5.46 -8.46 9.75
C PRO A 65 6.87 -8.74 9.23
N PHE A 66 7.42 -7.80 8.46
CA PHE A 66 8.76 -7.89 7.84
C PHE A 66 8.93 -8.99 6.78
N THR A 67 7.84 -9.67 6.36
CA THR A 67 7.86 -10.67 5.28
C THR A 67 6.75 -10.37 4.27
N GLU A 68 6.81 -11.04 3.12
CA GLU A 68 5.73 -11.00 2.11
C GLU A 68 4.78 -12.21 2.23
N ILE A 69 4.92 -13.00 3.29
CA ILE A 69 4.13 -14.22 3.49
C ILE A 69 2.75 -13.85 4.00
N SER A 70 1.72 -14.14 3.20
CA SER A 70 0.31 -13.99 3.58
C SER A 70 -0.14 -15.17 4.44
N LEU A 71 -0.72 -14.87 5.60
CA LEU A 71 -1.29 -15.88 6.51
C LEU A 71 -2.75 -16.19 6.15
N THR A 72 -3.52 -15.16 5.87
CA THR A 72 -4.96 -15.29 5.62
C THR A 72 -5.42 -14.17 4.70
N LYS A 73 -6.18 -14.54 3.67
CA LYS A 73 -6.87 -13.59 2.81
C LYS A 73 -8.11 -13.07 3.53
N LEU A 74 -8.27 -11.75 3.61
CA LEU A 74 -9.42 -11.08 4.24
C LEU A 74 -10.47 -10.67 3.22
N ALA A 75 -10.05 -10.14 2.08
CA ALA A 75 -10.96 -9.64 1.05
C ALA A 75 -10.33 -9.78 -0.35
N ASP A 76 -11.19 -9.71 -1.37
CA ASP A 76 -10.78 -9.60 -2.76
C ASP A 76 -10.72 -8.13 -3.19
N PRO A 77 -9.72 -7.75 -4.00
CA PRO A 77 -9.67 -6.44 -4.61
C PRO A 77 -10.89 -6.20 -5.50
N LYS A 78 -11.41 -4.98 -5.48
CA LYS A 78 -12.57 -4.57 -6.28
C LYS A 78 -12.14 -3.61 -7.36
N GLN A 79 -12.93 -3.56 -8.44
CA GLN A 79 -12.78 -2.55 -9.47
C GLN A 79 -12.92 -1.16 -8.86
N GLY A 80 -12.00 -0.25 -9.21
CA GLY A 80 -11.93 1.11 -8.67
C GLY A 80 -11.00 1.27 -7.48
N ASP A 81 -10.61 0.19 -6.77
CA ASP A 81 -9.69 0.26 -5.64
C ASP A 81 -8.34 0.85 -6.06
N ILE A 82 -7.78 1.70 -5.21
CA ILE A 82 -6.41 2.21 -5.37
C ILE A 82 -5.49 1.31 -4.56
N VAL A 83 -4.53 0.72 -5.25
CA VAL A 83 -3.61 -0.26 -4.67
C VAL A 83 -2.15 0.13 -4.88
N ILE A 84 -1.32 -0.36 -3.98
CA ILE A 84 0.13 -0.28 -4.12
C ILE A 84 0.64 -1.60 -4.67
N VAL A 85 1.38 -1.51 -5.78
CA VAL A 85 2.00 -2.65 -6.45
C VAL A 85 3.52 -2.49 -6.40
N ASP A 86 4.21 -3.47 -5.84
CA ASP A 86 5.67 -3.52 -5.88
C ASP A 86 6.11 -4.06 -7.26
N SER A 87 6.54 -3.16 -8.13
CA SER A 87 7.00 -3.52 -9.47
C SER A 87 8.45 -3.98 -9.43
N LYS A 88 8.67 -5.27 -9.63
CA LYS A 88 10.04 -5.84 -9.75
C LYS A 88 10.77 -5.32 -10.99
N ILE A 89 10.05 -5.06 -12.08
CA ILE A 89 10.62 -4.54 -13.32
C ILE A 89 11.07 -3.09 -13.16
N ALA A 90 10.25 -2.25 -12.54
CA ALA A 90 10.56 -0.84 -12.33
C ALA A 90 11.38 -0.61 -11.05
N ASN A 91 11.61 -1.64 -10.23
CA ASN A 91 12.26 -1.59 -8.92
C ASN A 91 11.73 -0.46 -8.02
N LYS A 92 10.41 -0.26 -8.04
CA LYS A 92 9.73 0.78 -7.26
C LYS A 92 8.29 0.41 -6.96
N ARG A 93 7.74 1.03 -5.93
CA ARG A 93 6.31 0.99 -5.61
C ARG A 93 5.54 1.86 -6.59
N LEU A 94 4.47 1.29 -7.14
CA LEU A 94 3.55 1.98 -8.02
C LEU A 94 2.18 2.05 -7.36
N ILE A 95 1.56 3.22 -7.40
CA ILE A 95 0.18 3.39 -6.99
C ILE A 95 -0.67 3.35 -8.25
N LYS A 96 -1.64 2.46 -8.29
CA LYS A 96 -2.48 2.23 -9.47
C LYS A 96 -3.93 1.97 -9.05
N ARG A 97 -4.87 2.27 -9.97
CA ARG A 97 -6.28 1.92 -9.80
C ARG A 97 -6.56 0.59 -10.48
N ILE A 98 -7.30 -0.27 -9.81
CA ILE A 98 -7.78 -1.54 -10.38
C ILE A 98 -8.90 -1.22 -11.38
N ILE A 99 -8.68 -1.53 -12.65
CA ILE A 99 -9.65 -1.31 -13.73
C ILE A 99 -10.46 -2.56 -14.03
N GLY A 100 -9.99 -3.73 -13.64
CA GLY A 100 -10.71 -4.99 -13.81
C GLY A 100 -10.26 -6.04 -12.80
N VAL A 101 -11.13 -6.97 -12.51
CA VAL A 101 -10.93 -8.09 -11.59
C VAL A 101 -10.95 -9.41 -12.36
N PRO A 102 -10.55 -10.53 -11.74
CA PRO A 102 -10.60 -11.84 -12.41
C PRO A 102 -11.98 -12.11 -13.02
N GLN A 103 -11.98 -12.63 -14.24
CA GLN A 103 -13.14 -12.91 -15.11
C GLN A 103 -13.67 -11.71 -15.90
N ASP A 104 -13.19 -10.49 -15.67
CA ASP A 104 -13.53 -9.35 -16.52
C ASP A 104 -12.85 -9.48 -17.89
N THR A 105 -13.60 -9.11 -18.94
CA THR A 105 -13.08 -8.96 -20.28
C THR A 105 -12.77 -7.50 -20.55
N ILE A 106 -11.48 -7.21 -20.80
CA ILE A 106 -11.00 -5.83 -20.98
C ILE A 106 -10.33 -5.71 -22.34
N TYR A 107 -10.78 -4.75 -23.15
CA TYR A 107 -10.16 -4.46 -24.45
C TYR A 107 -10.29 -2.98 -24.81
N MET A 108 -9.50 -2.56 -25.79
CA MET A 108 -9.56 -1.20 -26.35
C MET A 108 -10.32 -1.22 -27.65
N GLN A 109 -11.30 -0.34 -27.82
CA GLN A 109 -12.03 -0.15 -29.06
C GLN A 109 -12.15 1.35 -29.38
N ASN A 110 -11.73 1.75 -30.57
CA ASN A 110 -11.72 3.16 -30.99
C ASN A 110 -11.09 4.10 -29.97
N ASN A 111 -9.96 3.71 -29.38
CA ASN A 111 -9.27 4.43 -28.33
C ASN A 111 -10.05 4.60 -27.01
N ALA A 112 -11.14 3.88 -26.83
CA ALA A 112 -11.92 3.82 -25.60
C ALA A 112 -11.71 2.46 -24.93
N LEU A 113 -11.63 2.44 -23.59
CA LEU A 113 -11.56 1.23 -22.79
C LEU A 113 -12.95 0.62 -22.68
N VAL A 114 -13.07 -0.65 -22.99
CA VAL A 114 -14.31 -1.41 -22.84
C VAL A 114 -14.11 -2.50 -21.79
N ILE A 115 -14.99 -2.52 -20.80
CA ILE A 115 -14.98 -3.50 -19.71
C ILE A 115 -16.31 -4.24 -19.73
N ASN A 116 -16.26 -5.55 -19.90
CA ASN A 116 -17.45 -6.43 -19.99
C ASN A 116 -18.49 -5.95 -21.03
N GLY A 117 -18.00 -5.39 -22.15
CA GLY A 117 -18.85 -4.87 -23.22
C GLY A 117 -19.40 -3.44 -23.00
N VAL A 118 -19.10 -2.84 -21.86
CA VAL A 118 -19.49 -1.45 -21.57
C VAL A 118 -18.30 -0.53 -21.80
N SER A 119 -18.48 0.47 -22.67
CA SER A 119 -17.45 1.50 -22.90
C SER A 119 -17.33 2.41 -21.69
N VAL A 120 -16.09 2.63 -21.24
CA VAL A 120 -15.81 3.61 -20.18
C VAL A 120 -15.87 5.00 -20.80
N ASP A 121 -16.70 5.86 -20.24
CA ASP A 121 -16.77 7.25 -20.63
C ASP A 121 -15.58 8.02 -20.07
N TYR A 122 -14.96 8.87 -20.89
CA TYR A 122 -13.81 9.68 -20.52
C TYR A 122 -14.19 11.14 -20.47
N GLU A 123 -14.06 11.75 -19.32
CA GLU A 123 -14.09 13.20 -19.20
C GLU A 123 -12.71 13.77 -19.51
N ILE A 124 -12.64 14.64 -20.53
CA ILE A 124 -11.38 15.33 -20.88
C ILE A 124 -11.17 16.43 -19.84
N LEU A 125 -10.19 16.22 -18.96
CA LEU A 125 -9.76 17.25 -18.03
C LEU A 125 -9.04 18.36 -18.82
N SER A 126 -9.70 19.50 -19.00
CA SER A 126 -9.04 20.67 -19.57
C SER A 126 -7.89 21.12 -18.65
N SER A 127 -6.74 21.45 -19.24
CA SER A 127 -5.54 21.90 -18.53
C SER A 127 -5.73 23.18 -17.72
N GLU A 128 -6.86 23.86 -17.88
CA GLU A 128 -7.21 25.12 -17.22
C GLU A 128 -7.48 24.96 -15.71
N ASN A 129 -7.86 23.75 -15.25
CA ASN A 129 -8.15 23.52 -13.83
C ASN A 129 -6.90 23.19 -12.98
N ASN A 130 -5.72 23.11 -13.59
CA ASN A 130 -4.47 22.81 -12.87
C ASN A 130 -3.66 24.06 -12.44
N SER A 131 -4.16 25.27 -12.69
CA SER A 131 -3.42 26.51 -12.39
C SER A 131 -3.89 27.24 -11.12
N THR A 132 -4.74 26.60 -10.32
CA THR A 132 -5.24 27.23 -9.08
C THR A 132 -5.07 26.30 -7.87
N ILE A 133 -3.84 25.95 -7.55
CA ILE A 133 -3.46 25.55 -6.17
C ILE A 133 -2.04 26.08 -5.91
#